data_1d9a98cdf9bb2bb2ecd5430b4fd29ab0
#
_entry.id   1d9a98cdf9bb2bb2ecd5430b4fd29ab0
#
_cell.length_a   1.000
_cell.length_b   1.000
_cell.length_c   1.000
_cell.angle_alpha   90.00
_cell.angle_beta   90.00
_cell.angle_gamma   90.00
#
_symmetry.space_group_name_H-M   'P 1'
#
loop_
_entity.id
_entity.type
_entity.pdbx_description
1 polymer ?
#
loop_
_entity_poly.entity_id
_entity_poly.type
_entity_poly.pdbx_seq_one_letter_code
_entity_poly.pdbx_strand_id
1 'polypeptide(L)'
;MGILISPQSTIEEGILAKKISNTLNSPHIDHRIRQSDFSIEHEASPWLGSHIDAIGQFDQYLLIGSNIRNEQPLLTSRIRKSVNQGASLFVINSIDADPLMTVAEKMLMLHKIPM
;
A
#
# COMPACT_ATOMS: atom_id res chain seq x y z
N MET A 1 7.42 5.07 28.50
CA MET A 1 7.18 3.79 27.78
C MET A 1 6.78 4.13 26.35
N GLY A 2 7.28 3.39 25.34
CA GLY A 2 6.86 3.53 23.95
C GLY A 2 6.11 2.28 23.51
N ILE A 3 5.14 2.44 22.60
CA ILE A 3 4.37 1.36 22.00
C ILE A 3 4.56 1.42 20.49
N LEU A 4 5.05 0.34 19.90
CA LEU A 4 5.12 0.18 18.45
C LEU A 4 4.21 -0.98 18.04
N ILE A 5 3.26 -0.71 17.14
CA ILE A 5 2.28 -1.68 16.66
C ILE A 5 2.63 -2.07 15.24
N SER A 6 2.43 -3.32 14.87
CA SER A 6 2.58 -3.75 13.48
C SER A 6 1.53 -3.07 12.58
N PRO A 7 1.87 -2.64 11.35
CA PRO A 7 0.88 -2.19 10.38
C PRO A 7 -0.14 -3.27 9.97
N GLN A 8 0.15 -4.54 10.29
CA GLN A 8 -0.73 -5.68 10.03
C GLN A 8 -1.60 -6.08 11.23
N SER A 9 -1.51 -5.33 12.34
CA SER A 9 -2.36 -5.54 13.52
C SER A 9 -3.82 -5.24 13.19
N THR A 10 -4.71 -5.90 13.92
CA THR A 10 -6.14 -5.65 13.78
C THR A 10 -6.54 -4.29 14.35
N ILE A 11 -7.72 -3.81 13.99
CA ILE A 11 -8.27 -2.54 14.51
C ILE A 11 -8.44 -2.63 16.03
N GLU A 12 -8.87 -3.79 16.53
CA GLU A 12 -9.07 -4.05 17.96
C GLU A 12 -7.77 -3.94 18.74
N GLU A 13 -6.68 -4.53 18.21
CA GLU A 13 -5.34 -4.41 18.80
C GLU A 13 -4.87 -2.95 18.81
N GLY A 14 -5.11 -2.21 17.73
CA GLY A 14 -4.81 -0.78 17.65
C GLY A 14 -5.57 0.04 18.70
N ILE A 15 -6.86 -0.21 18.87
CA ILE A 15 -7.69 0.44 19.89
C ILE A 15 -7.20 0.10 21.30
N LEU A 16 -6.85 -1.17 21.54
CA LEU A 16 -6.34 -1.60 22.85
C LEU A 16 -5.01 -0.94 23.18
N ALA A 17 -4.08 -0.91 22.21
CA ALA A 17 -2.80 -0.21 22.37
C ALA A 17 -2.98 1.28 22.66
N LYS A 18 -3.93 1.94 22.00
CA LYS A 18 -4.29 3.34 22.27
C LYS A 18 -4.83 3.53 23.70
N LYS A 19 -5.70 2.63 24.17
CA LYS A 19 -6.21 2.66 25.55
C LYS A 19 -5.08 2.48 26.57
N ILE A 20 -4.16 1.54 26.35
CA ILE A 20 -2.99 1.31 27.20
C ILE A 20 -2.11 2.57 27.23
N SER A 21 -1.81 3.15 26.08
CA SER A 21 -1.04 4.41 25.96
C SER A 21 -1.66 5.52 26.80
N ASN A 22 -2.97 5.71 26.70
CA ASN A 22 -3.69 6.72 27.47
C ASN A 22 -3.67 6.43 28.98
N THR A 23 -3.87 5.17 29.40
CA THR A 23 -3.86 4.77 30.81
C THR A 23 -2.48 5.00 31.45
N LEU A 24 -1.42 4.76 30.68
CA LEU A 24 -0.04 4.96 31.12
C LEU A 24 0.46 6.40 30.92
N ASN A 25 -0.41 7.28 30.43
CA ASN A 25 -0.10 8.67 30.12
C ASN A 25 1.18 8.81 29.25
N SER A 26 1.33 7.90 28.29
CA SER A 26 2.48 7.87 27.37
C SER A 26 2.05 8.34 25.97
N PRO A 27 2.60 9.44 25.45
CA PRO A 27 2.28 9.91 24.09
C PRO A 27 2.99 9.11 22.98
N HIS A 28 3.90 8.21 23.36
CA HIS A 28 4.77 7.51 22.41
C HIS A 28 4.09 6.23 21.90
N ILE A 29 3.22 6.38 20.89
CA ILE A 29 2.60 5.27 20.16
C ILE A 29 2.76 5.50 18.67
N ASP A 30 3.27 4.51 17.94
CA ASP A 30 3.42 4.55 16.49
C ASP A 30 3.22 3.15 15.87
N HIS A 31 2.98 3.10 14.55
CA HIS A 31 2.85 1.89 13.77
C HIS A 31 3.79 1.89 12.55
N ARG A 32 4.60 2.93 12.39
CA ARG A 32 5.43 3.16 11.21
C ARG A 32 6.87 2.76 11.48
N ILE A 33 7.42 1.98 10.56
CA ILE A 33 8.85 1.62 10.54
C ILE A 33 9.65 2.59 9.65
N ARG A 34 8.97 3.22 8.68
CA ARG A 34 9.60 4.16 7.73
C ARG A 34 9.19 5.59 8.03
N GLN A 35 10.13 6.51 7.91
CA GLN A 35 9.82 7.93 7.83
C GLN A 35 9.24 8.23 6.44
N SER A 36 8.06 8.85 6.42
CA SER A 36 7.39 9.35 5.23
C SER A 36 6.94 10.78 5.49
N ASP A 37 6.72 11.54 4.44
CA ASP A 37 6.13 12.87 4.56
C ASP A 37 4.64 12.73 4.89
N PHE A 38 4.25 13.21 6.06
CA PHE A 38 2.88 13.25 6.56
C PHE A 38 2.35 14.68 6.68
N SER A 39 3.02 15.65 6.05
CA SER A 39 2.64 17.05 6.09
C SER A 39 1.32 17.35 5.37
N ILE A 40 0.84 16.41 4.56
CA ILE A 40 -0.44 16.55 3.86
C ILE A 40 -1.57 16.17 4.83
N GLU A 41 -2.27 17.16 5.32
CA GLU A 41 -3.52 16.96 6.07
C GLU A 41 -4.63 16.57 5.09
N HIS A 42 -5.11 15.35 5.21
CA HIS A 42 -6.29 14.89 4.47
C HIS A 42 -7.53 15.08 5.35
N GLU A 43 -8.49 15.84 4.87
CA GLU A 43 -9.78 16.02 5.53
C GLU A 43 -10.61 14.72 5.57
N ALA A 44 -10.31 13.78 4.68
CA ALA A 44 -11.00 12.49 4.58
C ALA A 44 -10.03 11.31 4.70
N SER A 45 -10.50 10.21 5.26
CA SER A 45 -9.74 8.94 5.25
C SER A 45 -9.46 8.50 3.83
N PRO A 46 -8.19 8.14 3.50
CA PRO A 46 -7.87 7.61 2.18
C PRO A 46 -8.59 6.28 1.96
N TRP A 47 -9.28 6.16 0.86
CA TRP A 47 -9.94 4.93 0.44
C TRP A 47 -9.84 4.74 -1.07
N LEU A 48 -10.10 3.53 -1.55
CA LEU A 48 -9.89 3.16 -2.94
C LEU A 48 -10.79 3.92 -3.94
N GLY A 49 -11.84 4.60 -3.47
CA GLY A 49 -12.83 5.27 -4.33
C GLY A 49 -13.89 4.33 -4.91
N SER A 50 -13.73 3.02 -4.73
CA SER A 50 -14.66 1.99 -5.18
C SER A 50 -14.61 0.77 -4.27
N HIS A 51 -15.63 -0.09 -4.34
CA HIS A 51 -15.59 -1.37 -3.66
C HIS A 51 -14.50 -2.27 -4.24
N ILE A 52 -13.86 -3.08 -3.40
CA ILE A 52 -12.77 -3.98 -3.81
C ILE A 52 -13.21 -4.99 -4.90
N ASP A 53 -14.49 -5.30 -4.98
CA ASP A 53 -15.04 -6.19 -6.01
C ASP A 53 -15.07 -5.54 -7.39
N ALA A 54 -15.17 -4.22 -7.47
CA ALA A 54 -15.15 -3.47 -8.72
C ALA A 54 -13.77 -3.45 -9.39
N ILE A 55 -12.70 -3.78 -8.65
CA ILE A 55 -11.34 -3.81 -9.18
C ILE A 55 -11.21 -4.73 -10.40
N GLY A 56 -11.97 -5.81 -10.44
CA GLY A 56 -11.98 -6.72 -11.58
C GLY A 56 -12.66 -6.21 -12.85
N GLN A 57 -13.24 -5.01 -12.82
CA GLN A 57 -14.01 -4.42 -13.92
C GLN A 57 -13.28 -3.28 -14.64
N PHE A 58 -12.08 -2.91 -14.18
CA PHE A 58 -11.32 -1.84 -14.81
C PHE A 58 -10.56 -2.33 -16.04
N ASP A 59 -10.49 -1.48 -17.04
CA ASP A 59 -9.77 -1.74 -18.30
C ASP A 59 -8.28 -1.39 -18.20
N GLN A 60 -7.89 -0.58 -17.21
CA GLN A 60 -6.52 -0.12 -17.01
C GLN A 60 -6.15 -0.06 -15.54
N TYR A 61 -4.91 -0.42 -15.26
CA TYR A 61 -4.30 -0.37 -13.93
C TYR A 61 -2.97 0.35 -13.98
N LEU A 62 -2.71 1.23 -13.03
CA LEU A 62 -1.43 1.87 -12.83
C LEU A 62 -0.91 1.56 -11.43
N LEU A 63 0.23 0.90 -11.35
CA LEU A 63 0.93 0.61 -10.10
C LEU A 63 2.11 1.57 -9.94
N ILE A 64 2.15 2.32 -8.85
CA ILE A 64 3.22 3.27 -8.55
C ILE A 64 3.88 2.88 -7.24
N GLY A 65 5.18 2.59 -7.27
CA GLY A 65 6.01 2.33 -6.09
C GLY A 65 5.63 1.07 -5.30
N SER A 66 4.84 0.16 -5.87
CA SER A 66 4.33 -1.03 -5.17
C SER A 66 4.90 -2.32 -5.74
N ASN A 67 5.30 -3.23 -4.83
CA ASN A 67 5.52 -4.63 -5.13
C ASN A 67 4.23 -5.41 -4.80
N ILE A 68 3.21 -5.19 -5.62
CA ILE A 68 1.83 -5.62 -5.35
C ILE A 68 1.71 -7.12 -5.08
N ARG A 69 2.57 -7.93 -5.71
CA ARG A 69 2.59 -9.38 -5.52
C ARG A 69 2.86 -9.77 -4.07
N ASN A 70 3.81 -9.08 -3.43
CA ASN A 70 4.21 -9.36 -2.06
C ASN A 70 3.38 -8.58 -1.04
N GLU A 71 2.98 -7.35 -1.38
CA GLU A 71 2.27 -6.47 -0.48
C GLU A 71 0.77 -6.79 -0.40
N GLN A 72 0.16 -7.12 -1.56
CA GLN A 72 -1.29 -7.32 -1.68
C GLN A 72 -1.62 -8.51 -2.61
N PRO A 73 -1.35 -9.76 -2.20
CA PRO A 73 -1.48 -10.93 -3.08
C PRO A 73 -2.91 -11.19 -3.56
N LEU A 74 -3.93 -10.90 -2.76
CA LEU A 74 -5.33 -11.04 -3.16
C LEU A 74 -5.73 -10.02 -4.21
N LEU A 75 -5.25 -8.78 -4.08
CA LEU A 75 -5.47 -7.73 -5.07
C LEU A 75 -4.74 -8.07 -6.37
N THR A 76 -3.51 -8.56 -6.28
CA THR A 76 -2.75 -9.06 -7.44
C THR A 76 -3.51 -10.12 -8.23
N SER A 77 -4.15 -11.06 -7.53
CA SER A 77 -4.94 -12.11 -8.18
C SER A 77 -6.13 -11.54 -8.96
N ARG A 78 -6.82 -10.54 -8.42
CA ARG A 78 -7.95 -9.86 -9.08
C ARG A 78 -7.48 -9.10 -10.33
N ILE A 79 -6.42 -8.29 -10.20
CA ILE A 79 -5.84 -7.53 -11.32
C ILE A 79 -5.35 -8.49 -12.41
N ARG A 80 -4.64 -9.57 -12.05
CA ARG A 80 -4.17 -10.56 -13.02
C ARG A 80 -5.31 -11.19 -13.81
N LYS A 81 -6.45 -11.47 -13.16
CA LYS A 81 -7.63 -11.97 -13.85
C LYS A 81 -8.13 -10.99 -14.91
N SER A 82 -8.20 -9.70 -14.60
CA SER A 82 -8.63 -8.66 -15.56
C SER A 82 -7.61 -8.47 -16.67
N VAL A 83 -6.31 -8.48 -16.39
CA VAL A 83 -5.24 -8.40 -17.38
C VAL A 83 -5.31 -9.57 -18.35
N ASN A 84 -5.58 -10.79 -17.87
CA ASN A 84 -5.79 -11.96 -18.72
C ASN A 84 -7.07 -11.86 -19.57
N GLN A 85 -8.01 -10.99 -19.21
CA GLN A 85 -9.22 -10.69 -19.96
C GLN A 85 -9.08 -9.50 -20.92
N GLY A 86 -7.90 -8.89 -20.98
CA GLY A 86 -7.57 -7.81 -21.92
C GLY A 86 -7.34 -6.44 -21.29
N ALA A 87 -7.40 -6.30 -19.97
CA ALA A 87 -7.04 -5.05 -19.32
C ALA A 87 -5.54 -4.77 -19.42
N SER A 88 -5.16 -3.49 -19.44
CA SER A 88 -3.78 -3.04 -19.54
C SER A 88 -3.20 -2.72 -18.15
N LEU A 89 -1.98 -3.19 -17.89
CA LEU A 89 -1.24 -2.90 -16.67
C LEU A 89 -0.02 -2.02 -16.97
N PHE A 90 0.09 -0.91 -16.26
CA PHE A 90 1.23 0.01 -16.29
C PHE A 90 1.92 -0.01 -14.92
N VAL A 91 3.25 0.05 -14.93
CA VAL A 91 4.05 0.00 -13.69
C VAL A 91 5.09 1.10 -13.70
N ILE A 92 5.10 1.91 -12.64
CA ILE A 92 6.15 2.88 -12.33
C ILE A 92 6.76 2.47 -10.99
N ASN A 93 8.03 2.03 -10.99
CA ASN A 93 8.65 1.56 -9.76
C ASN A 93 10.15 1.87 -9.73
N SER A 94 10.72 1.93 -8.52
CA SER A 94 12.17 2.00 -8.30
C SER A 94 12.85 0.62 -8.32
N ILE A 95 12.07 -0.44 -8.22
CA ILE A 95 12.55 -1.83 -8.19
C ILE A 95 11.92 -2.59 -9.35
N ASP A 96 12.73 -3.39 -10.05
CA ASP A 96 12.25 -4.29 -11.08
C ASP A 96 11.60 -5.54 -10.47
N ALA A 97 10.39 -5.37 -9.95
CA ALA A 97 9.59 -6.46 -9.40
C ALA A 97 8.69 -7.05 -10.48
N ASP A 98 8.73 -8.38 -10.64
CA ASP A 98 7.85 -9.10 -11.54
C ASP A 98 6.46 -9.29 -10.89
N PRO A 99 5.38 -8.71 -11.45
CA PRO A 99 4.03 -8.88 -10.93
C PRO A 99 3.40 -10.23 -11.31
N LEU A 100 4.10 -11.08 -12.09
CA LEU A 100 3.60 -12.35 -12.66
C LEU A 100 2.35 -12.18 -13.52
N MET A 101 2.29 -11.08 -14.27
CA MET A 101 1.25 -10.81 -15.26
C MET A 101 1.80 -9.93 -16.37
N THR A 102 1.15 -9.89 -17.51
CA THR A 102 1.59 -9.07 -18.65
C THR A 102 1.53 -7.59 -18.28
N VAL A 103 2.64 -6.89 -18.46
CA VAL A 103 2.76 -5.44 -18.25
C VAL A 103 2.79 -4.80 -19.62
N ALA A 104 1.88 -3.85 -19.87
CA ALA A 104 1.82 -3.13 -21.14
C ALA A 104 3.00 -2.16 -21.27
N GLU A 105 3.32 -1.44 -20.19
CA GLU A 105 4.48 -0.55 -20.12
C GLU A 105 5.03 -0.49 -18.71
N LYS A 106 6.38 -0.47 -18.61
CA LYS A 106 7.10 -0.43 -17.34
C LYS A 106 8.12 0.70 -17.37
N MET A 107 8.01 1.60 -16.38
CA MET A 107 8.97 2.66 -16.15
C MET A 107 9.72 2.40 -14.85
N LEU A 108 11.04 2.27 -14.93
CA LEU A 108 11.91 2.15 -13.76
C LEU A 108 12.51 3.51 -13.42
N MET A 109 12.20 4.01 -12.23
CA MET A 109 12.79 5.24 -11.70
C MET A 109 14.12 4.91 -11.02
N LEU A 110 15.22 5.08 -11.73
CA LEU A 110 16.56 4.96 -11.16
C LEU A 110 16.83 6.18 -10.28
N HIS A 111 16.90 5.98 -8.98
CA HIS A 111 17.40 7.01 -8.07
C HIS A 111 18.92 7.12 -8.28
N LYS A 112 19.37 8.19 -8.96
CA LYS A 112 20.79 8.58 -8.96
C LYS A 112 21.12 9.03 -7.54
N ILE A 113 21.85 8.21 -6.80
CA ILE A 113 22.52 8.64 -5.57
C ILE A 113 23.60 9.62 -6.02
N PRO A 114 23.56 10.90 -5.66
CA PRO A 114 24.69 11.80 -5.91
C PRO A 114 25.88 11.28 -5.10
N MET A 115 26.96 10.95 -5.79
CA MET A 115 28.26 10.68 -5.16
C MET A 115 28.81 11.95 -4.55
#